data_b9badb55bcaac79a75f8cbdeb0760fad
#
_entry.id   b9badb55bcaac79a75f8cbdeb0760fad
#
_cell.length_a   1.000
_cell.length_b   1.000
_cell.length_c   1.000
_cell.angle_alpha   90.00
_cell.angle_beta   90.00
_cell.angle_gamma   90.00
#
_symmetry.space_group_name_H-M   'P 1'
#
loop_
_entity.id
_entity.type
_entity.pdbx_description
1 polymer ?
#
loop_
_entity_poly.entity_id
_entity_poly.type
_entity_poly.pdbx_seq_one_letter_code
_entity_poly.pdbx_strand_id
1 'polypeptide(L)'
;VRETEYAADSATGTLSKLTNPKGYPVKPISTLQYLRLANLSTPGCDRQIYKLIKQNSFRSIIEFGLEDGNRCISMLKVAQKYAGSMSIRYTGVDAFDARKESQANLPLIQIHRKLQEIEAKTQLVPGDIASSIPRIANSHVRTDLIVISAGFDPESLENNWFYFPRMLHSGSLVLVQKNDNASFEVLNRHQIEKITESNASTRRRAA
;
A
#
# COMPACT_ATOMS: atom_id res chain seq x y z
N VAL A 1 60.55 -20.43 9.68
CA VAL A 1 59.99 -19.31 8.92
C VAL A 1 59.18 -19.93 7.79
N ARG A 2 57.87 -19.90 7.89
CA ARG A 2 56.96 -20.32 6.83
C ARG A 2 56.07 -19.12 6.56
N GLU A 3 56.22 -18.57 5.39
CA GLU A 3 55.29 -17.59 4.80
C GLU A 3 54.01 -18.33 4.39
N THR A 4 52.85 -17.85 4.87
CA THR A 4 51.56 -18.28 4.40
C THR A 4 50.97 -17.17 3.54
N GLU A 5 50.92 -17.43 2.22
CA GLU A 5 50.21 -16.65 1.22
C GLU A 5 48.71 -16.58 1.57
N TYR A 6 48.18 -15.38 1.70
CA TYR A 6 46.75 -15.12 1.71
C TYR A 6 46.27 -14.99 0.27
N ALA A 7 45.61 -16.03 -0.23
CA ALA A 7 44.85 -15.96 -1.47
C ALA A 7 43.62 -15.11 -1.27
N ALA A 8 43.49 -14.04 -2.05
CA ALA A 8 42.28 -13.24 -2.17
C ALA A 8 41.20 -14.03 -2.91
N ASP A 9 40.18 -14.48 -2.18
CA ASP A 9 39.02 -15.15 -2.77
C ASP A 9 38.02 -14.07 -3.24
N SER A 10 37.86 -13.97 -4.57
CA SER A 10 36.96 -13.08 -5.25
C SER A 10 35.51 -13.56 -5.01
N ALA A 11 34.83 -12.94 -4.06
CA ALA A 11 33.41 -13.15 -3.81
C ALA A 11 32.56 -12.61 -4.99
N THR A 12 32.33 -13.45 -5.97
CA THR A 12 31.24 -13.30 -6.93
C THR A 12 29.93 -13.47 -6.18
N GLY A 13 29.31 -12.33 -5.78
CA GLY A 13 28.01 -12.29 -5.13
C GLY A 13 26.94 -12.89 -6.04
N THR A 14 26.58 -14.12 -5.76
CA THR A 14 25.43 -14.80 -6.34
C THR A 14 24.17 -14.05 -5.87
N LEU A 15 23.55 -13.27 -6.77
CA LEU A 15 22.21 -12.73 -6.59
C LEU A 15 21.25 -13.90 -6.30
N SER A 16 20.92 -14.10 -5.02
CA SER A 16 19.89 -15.05 -4.62
C SER A 16 18.57 -14.62 -5.28
N LYS A 17 18.14 -15.38 -6.27
CA LYS A 17 16.82 -15.23 -6.90
C LYS A 17 15.79 -15.39 -5.79
N LEU A 18 15.12 -14.29 -5.45
CA LEU A 18 13.99 -14.30 -4.54
C LEU A 18 12.91 -15.18 -5.16
N THR A 19 12.57 -16.25 -4.49
CA THR A 19 11.52 -17.20 -4.91
C THR A 19 10.34 -17.10 -3.94
N ASN A 20 9.12 -17.32 -4.42
CA ASN A 20 7.96 -17.43 -3.54
C ASN A 20 8.11 -18.68 -2.63
N PRO A 21 7.25 -18.87 -1.60
CA PRO A 21 7.32 -20.02 -0.70
C PRO A 21 7.26 -21.39 -1.41
N LYS A 22 6.85 -21.43 -2.68
CA LYS A 22 6.86 -22.63 -3.53
C LYS A 22 8.07 -22.74 -4.44
N GLY A 23 9.08 -21.84 -4.33
CA GLY A 23 10.31 -21.89 -5.10
C GLY A 23 10.23 -21.48 -6.57
N TYR A 24 9.08 -20.98 -7.03
CA TYR A 24 8.93 -20.54 -8.42
C TYR A 24 9.23 -19.04 -8.56
N PRO A 25 9.96 -18.64 -9.63
CA PRO A 25 10.20 -17.22 -9.90
C PRO A 25 8.87 -16.53 -10.24
N VAL A 26 8.51 -15.49 -9.47
CA VAL A 26 7.35 -14.66 -9.77
C VAL A 26 7.67 -13.82 -11.00
N LYS A 27 6.94 -14.02 -12.08
CA LYS A 27 7.11 -13.22 -13.30
C LYS A 27 6.45 -11.86 -13.11
N PRO A 28 7.20 -10.75 -13.25
CA PRO A 28 6.60 -9.42 -13.25
C PRO A 28 5.62 -9.27 -14.41
N ILE A 29 4.59 -8.43 -14.25
CA ILE A 29 3.63 -8.16 -15.33
C ILE A 29 4.33 -7.62 -16.57
N SER A 30 3.82 -7.97 -17.75
CA SER A 30 4.29 -7.44 -19.02
C SER A 30 3.93 -5.95 -19.18
N THR A 31 4.58 -5.27 -20.10
CA THR A 31 4.23 -3.87 -20.42
C THR A 31 2.80 -3.75 -20.93
N LEU A 32 2.33 -4.72 -21.71
CA LEU A 32 0.96 -4.74 -22.21
C LEU A 32 -0.06 -4.92 -21.07
N GLN A 33 0.23 -5.80 -20.11
CA GLN A 33 -0.62 -5.95 -18.92
C GLN A 33 -0.67 -4.67 -18.09
N TYR A 34 0.46 -3.99 -17.91
CA TYR A 34 0.46 -2.67 -17.27
C TYR A 34 -0.38 -1.65 -18.03
N LEU A 35 -0.22 -1.54 -19.37
CA LEU A 35 -1.02 -0.62 -20.17
C LEU A 35 -2.53 -0.91 -20.05
N ARG A 36 -2.91 -2.17 -20.01
CA ARG A 36 -4.30 -2.56 -19.77
C ARG A 36 -4.79 -2.10 -18.39
N LEU A 37 -4.02 -2.31 -17.33
CA LEU A 37 -4.37 -1.81 -15.98
C LEU A 37 -4.47 -0.29 -15.95
N ALA A 38 -3.50 0.42 -16.51
CA ALA A 38 -3.40 1.87 -16.44
C ALA A 38 -4.43 2.62 -17.32
N ASN A 39 -5.07 1.94 -18.28
CA ASN A 39 -6.00 2.59 -19.21
C ASN A 39 -7.38 1.94 -19.32
N LEU A 40 -7.50 0.63 -19.03
CA LEU A 40 -8.71 -0.15 -19.26
C LEU A 40 -9.26 -0.83 -18.01
N SER A 41 -8.62 -0.66 -16.81
CA SER A 41 -9.15 -1.26 -15.59
C SER A 41 -10.50 -0.66 -15.19
N THR A 42 -11.30 -1.47 -14.53
CA THR A 42 -12.54 -1.08 -13.86
C THR A 42 -12.42 -1.44 -12.37
N PRO A 43 -12.78 -0.52 -11.48
CA PRO A 43 -13.27 0.84 -11.72
C PRO A 43 -12.22 1.76 -12.32
N GLY A 44 -12.67 2.81 -13.05
CA GLY A 44 -11.77 3.72 -13.76
C GLY A 44 -10.84 4.55 -12.86
N CYS A 45 -11.23 4.81 -11.62
CA CYS A 45 -10.43 5.53 -10.62
C CYS A 45 -9.10 4.78 -10.30
N ASP A 46 -9.08 3.47 -10.31
CA ASP A 46 -7.87 2.68 -10.03
C ASP A 46 -6.73 2.93 -11.01
N ARG A 47 -7.04 3.36 -12.25
CA ARG A 47 -6.04 3.70 -13.28
C ARG A 47 -5.07 4.78 -12.79
N GLN A 48 -5.57 5.74 -11.99
CA GLN A 48 -4.75 6.79 -11.39
C GLN A 48 -3.72 6.19 -10.44
N ILE A 49 -4.11 5.23 -9.60
CA ILE A 49 -3.22 4.54 -8.65
C ILE A 49 -2.06 3.87 -9.40
N TYR A 50 -2.36 3.08 -10.44
CA TYR A 50 -1.33 2.35 -11.20
C TYR A 50 -0.33 3.28 -11.90
N LYS A 51 -0.80 4.42 -12.40
CA LYS A 51 0.07 5.45 -12.99
C LYS A 51 0.99 6.08 -11.95
N LEU A 52 0.46 6.43 -10.77
CA LEU A 52 1.24 7.00 -9.67
C LEU A 52 2.29 6.02 -9.13
N ILE A 53 1.95 4.73 -8.97
CA ILE A 53 2.91 3.71 -8.54
C ILE A 53 4.08 3.61 -9.54
N LYS A 54 3.79 3.61 -10.85
CA LYS A 54 4.83 3.61 -11.88
C LYS A 54 5.70 4.86 -11.83
N GLN A 55 5.07 6.04 -11.76
CA GLN A 55 5.77 7.33 -11.82
C GLN A 55 6.74 7.54 -10.66
N ASN A 56 6.35 7.09 -9.46
CA ASN A 56 7.09 7.32 -8.23
C ASN A 56 7.83 6.06 -7.71
N SER A 57 7.66 4.91 -8.37
CA SER A 57 8.27 3.64 -7.95
C SER A 57 7.99 3.30 -6.49
N PHE A 58 6.75 3.50 -6.05
CA PHE A 58 6.31 3.26 -4.67
C PHE A 58 6.50 1.80 -4.25
N ARG A 59 6.94 1.59 -3.00
CA ARG A 59 7.30 0.30 -2.41
C ARG A 59 6.63 0.01 -1.08
N SER A 60 6.20 1.05 -0.37
CA SER A 60 5.50 0.92 0.90
C SER A 60 4.07 1.44 0.73
N ILE A 61 3.11 0.52 0.69
CA ILE A 61 1.72 0.82 0.34
C ILE A 61 0.82 0.39 1.49
N ILE A 62 -0.08 1.26 1.91
CA ILE A 62 -1.19 0.94 2.83
C ILE A 62 -2.50 1.17 2.09
N GLU A 63 -3.43 0.24 2.24
CA GLU A 63 -4.76 0.34 1.66
C GLU A 63 -5.82 0.14 2.75
N PHE A 64 -6.72 1.09 2.87
CA PHE A 64 -7.90 1.02 3.71
C PHE A 64 -9.13 0.76 2.84
N GLY A 65 -9.77 -0.39 3.06
CA GLY A 65 -10.88 -0.88 2.25
C GLY A 65 -10.42 -1.57 0.97
N LEU A 66 -10.34 -2.90 1.01
CA LEU A 66 -9.82 -3.71 -0.09
C LEU A 66 -10.85 -4.00 -1.17
N GLU A 67 -12.13 -3.64 -0.95
CA GLU A 67 -13.25 -3.95 -1.86
C GLU A 67 -13.31 -5.46 -2.18
N ASP A 68 -13.06 -5.84 -3.44
CA ASP A 68 -13.01 -7.24 -3.87
C ASP A 68 -11.59 -7.87 -3.82
N GLY A 69 -10.59 -7.08 -3.43
CA GLY A 69 -9.19 -7.47 -3.35
C GLY A 69 -8.44 -7.49 -4.69
N ASN A 70 -9.07 -7.17 -5.82
CA ASN A 70 -8.39 -7.16 -7.11
C ASN A 70 -7.46 -5.95 -7.27
N ARG A 71 -7.82 -4.81 -6.68
CA ARG A 71 -7.00 -3.60 -6.69
C ARG A 71 -5.67 -3.81 -6.01
N CYS A 72 -5.64 -4.39 -4.81
CA CYS A 72 -4.38 -4.63 -4.08
C CYS A 72 -3.43 -5.55 -4.86
N ILE A 73 -3.94 -6.62 -5.46
CA ILE A 73 -3.16 -7.52 -6.31
C ILE A 73 -2.55 -6.77 -7.51
N SER A 74 -3.34 -5.92 -8.15
CA SER A 74 -2.90 -5.13 -9.31
C SER A 74 -1.85 -4.08 -8.92
N MET A 75 -2.05 -3.37 -7.80
CA MET A 75 -1.06 -2.42 -7.25
C MET A 75 0.28 -3.09 -6.99
N LEU A 76 0.27 -4.25 -6.34
CA LEU A 76 1.49 -4.99 -6.01
C LEU A 76 2.21 -5.48 -7.25
N LYS A 77 1.50 -6.00 -8.25
CA LYS A 77 2.09 -6.41 -9.54
C LYS A 77 2.73 -5.22 -10.28
N VAL A 78 2.08 -4.03 -10.24
CA VAL A 78 2.65 -2.81 -10.83
C VAL A 78 3.88 -2.37 -10.03
N ALA A 79 3.82 -2.36 -8.70
CA ALA A 79 4.94 -2.01 -7.85
C ALA A 79 6.15 -2.94 -8.08
N GLN A 80 5.96 -4.25 -8.15
CA GLN A 80 7.01 -5.20 -8.48
C GLN A 80 7.72 -4.90 -9.80
N LYS A 81 6.95 -4.51 -10.83
CA LYS A 81 7.52 -4.20 -12.13
C LYS A 81 8.42 -2.95 -12.11
N TYR A 82 8.06 -1.94 -11.32
CA TYR A 82 8.70 -0.62 -11.40
C TYR A 82 9.58 -0.28 -10.18
N ALA A 83 9.47 -1.01 -9.08
CA ALA A 83 10.32 -0.81 -7.89
C ALA A 83 11.71 -1.45 -8.00
N GLY A 84 11.99 -2.20 -9.06
CA GLY A 84 13.26 -2.93 -9.24
C GLY A 84 13.39 -4.10 -8.28
N SER A 85 14.63 -4.43 -7.90
CA SER A 85 14.96 -5.55 -7.00
C SER A 85 14.65 -5.29 -5.52
N MET A 86 14.03 -4.18 -5.17
CA MET A 86 13.79 -3.81 -3.78
C MET A 86 12.47 -4.40 -3.27
N SER A 87 12.49 -4.85 -2.01
CA SER A 87 11.34 -5.46 -1.36
C SER A 87 10.15 -4.49 -1.25
N ILE A 88 8.98 -4.94 -1.68
CA ILE A 88 7.71 -4.23 -1.53
C ILE A 88 7.08 -4.59 -0.20
N ARG A 89 6.51 -3.60 0.48
CA ARG A 89 5.71 -3.76 1.69
C ARG A 89 4.29 -3.31 1.42
N TYR A 90 3.34 -4.14 1.82
CA TYR A 90 1.93 -3.85 1.69
C TYR A 90 1.19 -4.14 2.98
N THR A 91 0.33 -3.23 3.38
CA THR A 91 -0.59 -3.42 4.51
C THR A 91 -2.01 -3.14 4.05
N GLY A 92 -2.86 -4.15 4.11
CA GLY A 92 -4.29 -4.04 3.82
C GLY A 92 -5.09 -4.00 5.11
N VAL A 93 -5.92 -2.99 5.28
CA VAL A 93 -6.83 -2.80 6.41
C VAL A 93 -8.27 -2.92 5.93
N ASP A 94 -9.01 -3.86 6.49
CA ASP A 94 -10.40 -4.10 6.12
C ASP A 94 -11.13 -4.88 7.23
N ALA A 95 -12.45 -4.85 7.25
CA ALA A 95 -13.25 -5.65 8.18
C ALA A 95 -13.22 -7.15 7.82
N PHE A 96 -12.88 -7.52 6.59
CA PHE A 96 -12.81 -8.89 6.07
C PHE A 96 -14.08 -9.72 6.40
N ASP A 97 -13.93 -10.79 7.18
CA ASP A 97 -15.03 -11.66 7.59
C ASP A 97 -16.09 -10.96 8.46
N ALA A 98 -15.77 -9.78 9.02
CA ALA A 98 -16.70 -8.96 9.80
C ALA A 98 -17.39 -7.85 8.98
N ARG A 99 -17.29 -7.89 7.64
CA ARG A 99 -18.01 -6.96 6.76
C ARG A 99 -19.52 -7.10 6.92
N LYS A 100 -20.24 -5.99 6.72
CA LYS A 100 -21.70 -5.98 6.67
C LYS A 100 -22.21 -6.78 5.46
N GLU A 101 -23.37 -7.40 5.56
CA GLU A 101 -23.99 -8.18 4.47
C GLU A 101 -24.17 -7.39 3.16
N SER A 102 -24.28 -6.06 3.24
CA SER A 102 -24.36 -5.18 2.07
C SER A 102 -23.05 -5.00 1.31
N GLN A 103 -21.94 -5.46 1.85
CA GLN A 103 -20.62 -5.36 1.25
C GLN A 103 -20.21 -6.68 0.59
N ALA A 104 -19.38 -6.59 -0.46
CA ALA A 104 -18.83 -7.79 -1.10
C ALA A 104 -18.06 -8.65 -0.08
N ASN A 105 -18.33 -9.95 -0.07
CA ASN A 105 -17.64 -10.88 0.81
C ASN A 105 -16.14 -10.97 0.45
N LEU A 106 -15.27 -10.70 1.41
CA LEU A 106 -13.82 -10.82 1.26
C LEU A 106 -13.22 -11.57 2.45
N PRO A 107 -13.29 -12.90 2.48
CA PRO A 107 -12.68 -13.67 3.56
C PRO A 107 -11.18 -13.44 3.66
N LEU A 108 -10.68 -13.19 4.87
CA LEU A 108 -9.26 -12.92 5.14
C LEU A 108 -8.36 -14.01 4.54
N ILE A 109 -8.74 -15.27 4.70
CA ILE A 109 -7.94 -16.40 4.20
C ILE A 109 -7.82 -16.42 2.68
N GLN A 110 -8.84 -15.96 1.95
CA GLN A 110 -8.80 -15.93 0.49
C GLN A 110 -7.84 -14.84 -0.01
N ILE A 111 -7.94 -13.63 0.53
CA ILE A 111 -7.04 -12.55 0.13
C ILE A 111 -5.60 -12.85 0.57
N HIS A 112 -5.40 -13.43 1.74
CA HIS A 112 -4.08 -13.86 2.21
C HIS A 112 -3.43 -14.85 1.22
N ARG A 113 -4.17 -15.87 0.76
CA ARG A 113 -3.66 -16.84 -0.24
C ARG A 113 -3.26 -16.16 -1.55
N LYS A 114 -4.11 -15.25 -2.07
CA LYS A 114 -3.79 -14.48 -3.29
C LYS A 114 -2.53 -13.63 -3.13
N LEU A 115 -2.35 -12.99 -1.98
CA LEU A 115 -1.17 -12.16 -1.70
C LEU A 115 0.11 -12.98 -1.56
N GLN A 116 0.04 -14.22 -1.06
CA GLN A 116 1.20 -15.11 -0.99
C GLN A 116 1.77 -15.52 -2.36
N GLU A 117 0.99 -15.36 -3.43
CA GLU A 117 1.47 -15.58 -4.80
C GLU A 117 2.30 -14.41 -5.32
N ILE A 118 2.36 -13.30 -4.58
CA ILE A 118 3.07 -12.09 -4.96
C ILE A 118 4.31 -11.94 -4.08
N GLU A 119 5.44 -11.60 -4.69
CA GLU A 119 6.70 -11.36 -3.98
C GLU A 119 6.66 -9.99 -3.29
N ALA A 120 6.00 -9.92 -2.14
CA ALA A 120 5.89 -8.73 -1.31
C ALA A 120 5.78 -9.13 0.17
N LYS A 121 6.25 -8.27 1.07
CA LYS A 121 5.96 -8.40 2.50
C LYS A 121 4.56 -7.88 2.76
N THR A 122 3.61 -8.78 2.95
CA THR A 122 2.20 -8.44 3.10
C THR A 122 1.74 -8.60 4.54
N GLN A 123 0.93 -7.65 5.00
CA GLN A 123 0.25 -7.69 6.29
C GLN A 123 -1.23 -7.37 6.07
N LEU A 124 -2.10 -8.16 6.68
CA LEU A 124 -3.54 -7.89 6.71
C LEU A 124 -3.94 -7.55 8.14
N VAL A 125 -4.64 -6.44 8.31
CA VAL A 125 -5.06 -5.91 9.62
C VAL A 125 -6.59 -5.85 9.64
N PRO A 126 -7.25 -6.77 10.35
CA PRO A 126 -8.71 -6.71 10.52
C PRO A 126 -9.11 -5.48 11.34
N GLY A 127 -10.11 -4.75 10.85
CA GLY A 127 -10.67 -3.57 11.50
C GLY A 127 -11.04 -2.45 10.53
N ASP A 128 -11.53 -1.37 11.12
CA ASP A 128 -11.84 -0.11 10.43
C ASP A 128 -10.67 0.91 10.57
N ILE A 129 -10.85 2.09 9.99
CA ILE A 129 -9.87 3.19 10.06
C ILE A 129 -9.63 3.60 11.51
N ALA A 130 -10.71 3.82 12.29
CA ALA A 130 -10.59 4.36 13.64
C ALA A 130 -9.80 3.44 14.58
N SER A 131 -10.03 2.13 14.48
CA SER A 131 -9.34 1.14 15.32
C SER A 131 -7.95 0.78 14.80
N SER A 132 -7.71 0.85 13.49
CA SER A 132 -6.50 0.33 12.88
C SER A 132 -5.39 1.37 12.77
N ILE A 133 -5.68 2.64 12.45
CA ILE A 133 -4.66 3.68 12.31
C ILE A 133 -3.81 3.85 13.58
N PRO A 134 -4.38 3.97 14.80
CA PRO A 134 -3.58 4.09 16.02
C PRO A 134 -2.61 2.92 16.21
N ARG A 135 -3.02 1.72 15.80
CA ARG A 135 -2.21 0.48 15.95
C ARG A 135 -1.04 0.43 14.98
N ILE A 136 -1.21 0.92 13.74
CA ILE A 136 -0.19 0.79 12.69
C ILE A 136 0.68 2.04 12.53
N ALA A 137 0.24 3.22 12.99
CA ALA A 137 0.89 4.49 12.72
C ALA A 137 2.36 4.55 13.17
N ASN A 138 2.72 3.89 14.26
CA ASN A 138 4.10 3.90 14.77
C ASN A 138 5.02 2.89 14.06
N SER A 139 4.46 1.83 13.48
CA SER A 139 5.22 0.79 12.77
C SER A 139 5.33 1.04 11.25
N HIS A 140 4.46 1.90 10.70
CA HIS A 140 4.39 2.20 9.27
C HIS A 140 4.94 3.58 8.93
N VAL A 141 6.09 3.91 9.49
CA VAL A 141 6.81 5.15 9.15
C VAL A 141 7.39 5.06 7.73
N ARG A 142 7.45 6.22 7.03
CA ARG A 142 7.95 6.34 5.65
C ARG A 142 7.16 5.49 4.65
N THR A 143 5.84 5.52 4.76
CA THR A 143 4.91 4.94 3.78
C THR A 143 4.89 5.82 2.53
N ASP A 144 5.04 5.20 1.35
CA ASP A 144 5.05 5.92 0.07
C ASP A 144 3.65 6.28 -0.40
N LEU A 145 2.71 5.34 -0.27
CA LEU A 145 1.35 5.48 -0.76
C LEU A 145 0.34 4.97 0.28
N ILE A 146 -0.66 5.80 0.57
CA ILE A 146 -1.84 5.39 1.32
C ILE A 146 -3.06 5.54 0.41
N VAL A 147 -3.87 4.49 0.28
CA VAL A 147 -5.12 4.48 -0.48
C VAL A 147 -6.29 4.27 0.48
N ILE A 148 -7.27 5.15 0.44
CA ILE A 148 -8.46 5.11 1.29
C ILE A 148 -9.70 5.03 0.39
N SER A 149 -10.43 3.92 0.48
CA SER A 149 -11.67 3.69 -0.29
C SER A 149 -12.86 4.46 0.28
N ALA A 150 -13.87 4.74 -0.55
CA ALA A 150 -15.05 5.51 -0.19
C ALA A 150 -15.96 4.86 0.88
N GLY A 151 -15.77 3.57 1.19
CA GLY A 151 -16.61 2.84 2.15
C GLY A 151 -16.39 3.18 3.63
N PHE A 152 -15.49 4.12 3.94
CA PHE A 152 -15.23 4.53 5.31
C PHE A 152 -16.05 5.75 5.72
N ASP A 153 -16.41 5.77 7.00
CA ASP A 153 -17.07 6.91 7.61
C ASP A 153 -16.15 8.15 7.60
N PRO A 154 -16.58 9.28 7.00
CA PRO A 154 -15.77 10.50 6.92
C PRO A 154 -15.34 11.03 8.29
N GLU A 155 -16.19 10.95 9.31
CA GLU A 155 -15.88 11.40 10.67
C GLU A 155 -14.74 10.56 11.27
N SER A 156 -14.76 9.26 11.05
CA SER A 156 -13.65 8.35 11.45
C SER A 156 -12.33 8.76 10.81
N LEU A 157 -12.32 9.19 9.55
CA LEU A 157 -11.12 9.68 8.88
C LEU A 157 -10.68 11.04 9.47
N GLU A 158 -11.59 11.98 9.64
CA GLU A 158 -11.31 13.30 10.22
C GLU A 158 -10.69 13.21 11.62
N ASN A 159 -11.19 12.30 12.43
CA ASN A 159 -10.67 12.05 13.77
C ASN A 159 -9.27 11.45 13.80
N ASN A 160 -8.80 10.86 12.70
CA ASN A 160 -7.53 10.14 12.62
C ASN A 160 -6.44 10.85 11.80
N TRP A 161 -6.72 12.00 11.16
CA TRP A 161 -5.73 12.72 10.35
C TRP A 161 -4.41 13.02 11.08
N PHE A 162 -4.45 13.24 12.39
CA PHE A 162 -3.25 13.59 13.17
C PHE A 162 -2.21 12.46 13.24
N TYR A 163 -2.58 11.22 12.88
CA TYR A 163 -1.62 10.11 12.81
C TYR A 163 -0.83 10.11 11.50
N PHE A 164 -1.40 10.63 10.39
CA PHE A 164 -0.80 10.50 9.06
C PHE A 164 0.56 11.18 8.92
N PRO A 165 0.82 12.41 9.43
CA PRO A 165 2.11 13.06 9.26
C PRO A 165 3.30 12.22 9.71
N ARG A 166 3.14 11.38 10.76
CA ARG A 166 4.21 10.49 11.24
C ARG A 166 4.44 9.28 10.34
N MET A 167 3.44 8.89 9.57
CA MET A 167 3.52 7.77 8.63
C MET A 167 4.15 8.18 7.30
N LEU A 168 4.15 9.46 6.96
CA LEU A 168 4.50 9.97 5.65
C LEU A 168 5.92 10.57 5.62
N HIS A 169 6.52 10.57 4.43
CA HIS A 169 7.73 11.33 4.08
C HIS A 169 7.41 12.36 2.98
N SER A 170 8.38 13.16 2.56
CA SER A 170 8.17 14.27 1.62
C SER A 170 7.63 13.85 0.24
N GLY A 171 7.94 12.62 -0.20
CA GLY A 171 7.46 12.06 -1.48
C GLY A 171 6.19 11.20 -1.36
N SER A 172 5.58 11.12 -0.18
CA SER A 172 4.39 10.31 0.05
C SER A 172 3.14 10.94 -0.55
N LEU A 173 2.22 10.07 -0.99
CA LEU A 173 0.88 10.47 -1.43
C LEU A 173 -0.19 9.72 -0.62
N VAL A 174 -1.28 10.42 -0.34
CA VAL A 174 -2.51 9.85 0.23
C VAL A 174 -3.63 10.05 -0.78
N LEU A 175 -4.25 8.97 -1.21
CA LEU A 175 -5.37 8.96 -2.13
C LEU A 175 -6.65 8.68 -1.36
N VAL A 176 -7.58 9.62 -1.39
CA VAL A 176 -8.89 9.48 -0.76
C VAL A 176 -9.95 9.37 -1.85
N GLN A 177 -10.67 8.25 -1.88
CA GLN A 177 -11.71 8.02 -2.88
C GLN A 177 -12.92 8.91 -2.56
N LYS A 178 -13.41 9.64 -3.56
CA LYS A 178 -14.63 10.44 -3.43
C LYS A 178 -15.88 9.55 -3.45
N ASN A 179 -16.95 10.02 -2.83
CA ASN A 179 -18.20 9.26 -2.68
C ASN A 179 -18.84 8.84 -4.01
N ASP A 180 -18.50 9.52 -5.11
CA ASP A 180 -18.98 9.18 -6.45
C ASP A 180 -18.26 7.96 -7.06
N ASN A 181 -17.23 7.41 -6.37
CA ASN A 181 -16.37 6.33 -6.84
C ASN A 181 -15.67 6.62 -8.21
N ALA A 182 -15.76 7.85 -8.70
CA ALA A 182 -15.24 8.22 -10.02
C ALA A 182 -13.76 8.60 -9.99
N SER A 183 -13.26 9.10 -8.86
CA SER A 183 -11.89 9.63 -8.76
C SER A 183 -11.32 9.52 -7.34
N PHE A 184 -9.99 9.60 -7.27
CA PHE A 184 -9.28 9.83 -6.01
C PHE A 184 -8.83 11.29 -5.92
N GLU A 185 -9.04 11.89 -4.76
CA GLU A 185 -8.33 13.09 -4.37
C GLU A 185 -6.91 12.70 -3.96
N VAL A 186 -5.92 13.40 -4.49
CA VAL A 186 -4.50 13.12 -4.20
C VAL A 186 -3.98 14.19 -3.26
N LEU A 187 -3.58 13.79 -2.09
CA LEU A 187 -3.04 14.66 -1.05
C LEU A 187 -1.55 14.35 -0.82
N ASN A 188 -0.72 15.37 -0.80
CA ASN A 188 0.66 15.24 -0.37
C ASN A 188 0.81 15.50 1.13
N ARG A 189 1.99 15.21 1.68
CA ARG A 189 2.27 15.38 3.12
C ARG A 189 1.92 16.77 3.64
N HIS A 190 2.27 17.84 2.92
CA HIS A 190 2.02 19.21 3.35
C HIS A 190 0.51 19.53 3.44
N GLN A 191 -0.29 19.02 2.51
CA GLN A 191 -1.75 19.16 2.58
C GLN A 191 -2.34 18.42 3.78
N ILE A 192 -1.83 17.22 4.08
CA ILE A 192 -2.21 16.45 5.28
C ILE A 192 -1.86 17.20 6.57
N GLU A 193 -0.67 17.79 6.65
CA GLU A 193 -0.27 18.59 7.80
C GLU A 193 -1.22 19.78 8.02
N LYS A 194 -1.61 20.51 6.96
CA LYS A 194 -2.59 21.59 7.04
C LYS A 194 -3.97 21.12 7.52
N ILE A 195 -4.46 19.99 7.02
CA ILE A 195 -5.73 19.39 7.46
C ILE A 195 -5.64 19.08 8.96
N THR A 196 -4.55 18.50 9.41
CA THR A 196 -4.33 18.14 10.82
C THR A 196 -4.34 19.38 11.72
N GLU A 197 -3.65 20.45 11.31
CA GLU A 197 -3.60 21.72 12.06
C GLU A 197 -4.99 22.39 12.14
N SER A 198 -5.74 22.40 11.02
CA SER A 198 -7.10 22.93 10.96
C SER A 198 -8.02 22.18 11.92
N ASN A 199 -8.01 20.84 11.89
CA ASN A 199 -8.84 20.03 12.76
C ASN A 199 -8.48 20.20 14.24
N ALA A 200 -7.18 20.35 14.57
CA ALA A 200 -6.74 20.63 15.93
C ALA A 200 -7.25 22.00 16.44
N SER A 201 -7.25 23.03 15.59
CA SER A 201 -7.74 24.36 15.93
C SER A 201 -9.25 24.40 16.17
N THR A 202 -10.00 23.67 15.36
CA THR A 202 -11.46 23.54 15.50
C THR A 202 -11.84 22.86 16.80
N ARG A 203 -11.17 21.76 17.15
CA ARG A 203 -11.40 21.05 18.42
C ARG A 203 -11.12 21.92 19.66
N ARG A 204 -10.05 22.75 19.63
CA ARG A 204 -9.73 23.68 20.74
C ARG A 204 -10.78 24.80 20.92
N ARG A 205 -11.53 25.14 19.86
CA ARG A 205 -12.58 26.16 19.94
C ARG A 205 -13.91 25.60 20.43
N ALA A 206 -14.10 24.27 20.29
CA ALA A 206 -15.33 23.57 20.68
C ALA A 206 -15.29 22.99 22.11
N ALA A 207 -14.13 22.96 22.75
CA ALA A 207 -13.91 22.53 24.15
C ALA A 207 -13.85 23.72 25.12
#